data_4d7b9077a63438d0f96d6621ec3b44a1
#
_entry.id   4d7b9077a63438d0f96d6621ec3b44a1
#
_cell.length_a   1.000
_cell.length_b   1.000
_cell.length_c   1.000
_cell.angle_alpha   90.00
_cell.angle_beta   90.00
_cell.angle_gamma   90.00
#
_symmetry.space_group_name_H-M   'P 1'
#
loop_
_entity.id
_entity.type
_entity.pdbx_description
1 polymer ?
#
loop_
_entity_poly.entity_id
_entity_poly.type
_entity_poly.pdbx_seq_one_letter_code
_entity_poly.pdbx_strand_id
1 'polypeptide(L)'
;MMGFFLITSCDKTEPVDPQPTQNRIVNTSIKTNTTWYSDTVYQLGGRIAVENGATLTIQAGTVIKGEAGTGANATALLIARGGKLIAEGTVSKPIIFTSIADEITPELIEQGVFTSPNLDPTVNGLWGGVIILGEAKISASNTTGDVSSVQIEGIPTSDQNGLYGGTNDLDNSGVIRYVSIRHGGANIGSGNEINGLTLGGVGSGTIVENVEVVGNQDDAIECFGGKVNLTNVVSWNAGDDGFDTDQSWGGTLDNFVIISPANHMFELDGPEGSFEQGHTIKNGDVYVGNGGDLINVDNNSIVNLQNIFFTNVSSENQKINRVTAPLVTFSDIVIDVTDVSLYVNGTVPSGVSAGTTSKANKSVFTWTWASQSGNL
;
A
#
# COMPACT_ATOMS: atom_id res chain seq x y z
N MET A 1 36.44 34.98 57.64
CA MET A 1 36.56 34.16 56.43
C MET A 1 35.46 33.13 56.49
N MET A 2 34.37 33.34 55.74
CA MET A 2 33.15 32.52 55.75
C MET A 2 33.15 31.73 54.50
N GLY A 3 33.36 30.41 54.57
CA GLY A 3 33.38 29.51 53.44
C GLY A 3 31.97 29.13 52.96
N PHE A 4 31.65 29.45 51.76
CA PHE A 4 30.42 29.00 51.09
C PHE A 4 30.64 27.56 50.52
N PHE A 5 29.89 26.59 51.03
CA PHE A 5 29.76 25.26 50.41
C PHE A 5 28.67 25.31 49.33
N LEU A 6 29.06 25.17 48.09
CA LEU A 6 28.15 24.91 46.97
C LEU A 6 27.81 23.43 47.00
N ILE A 7 26.54 23.09 47.28
CA ILE A 7 25.97 21.75 47.08
C ILE A 7 25.49 21.69 45.65
N THR A 8 26.19 20.96 44.76
CA THR A 8 25.69 20.58 43.45
C THR A 8 24.76 19.39 43.63
N SER A 9 23.46 19.62 43.52
CA SER A 9 22.47 18.56 43.36
C SER A 9 22.62 17.94 41.95
N CYS A 10 23.10 16.70 41.89
CA CYS A 10 22.92 15.86 40.69
C CYS A 10 21.49 15.34 40.73
N ASP A 11 20.61 15.89 39.93
CA ASP A 11 19.35 15.28 39.60
C ASP A 11 19.66 13.98 38.81
N LYS A 12 19.62 12.84 39.51
CA LYS A 12 19.50 11.53 38.83
C LYS A 12 18.05 11.45 38.35
N THR A 13 17.85 11.67 37.07
CA THR A 13 16.64 11.15 36.42
C THR A 13 16.65 9.63 36.58
N GLU A 14 15.82 9.12 37.46
CA GLU A 14 15.55 7.68 37.57
C GLU A 14 15.10 7.19 36.18
N PRO A 15 15.59 6.05 35.65
CA PRO A 15 15.08 5.48 34.45
C PRO A 15 13.57 5.21 34.65
N VAL A 16 12.75 5.85 33.85
CA VAL A 16 11.30 5.57 33.82
C VAL A 16 11.16 4.12 33.37
N ASP A 17 10.68 3.26 34.27
CA ASP A 17 10.37 1.87 33.98
C ASP A 17 9.39 1.87 32.79
N PRO A 18 9.67 1.18 31.66
CA PRO A 18 8.77 1.18 30.53
C PRO A 18 7.40 0.69 30.98
N GLN A 19 6.37 1.52 30.79
CA GLN A 19 5.01 1.12 31.10
C GLN A 19 4.65 -0.07 30.22
N PRO A 20 3.99 -1.12 30.74
CA PRO A 20 3.63 -2.26 29.93
C PRO A 20 2.68 -1.84 28.80
N THR A 21 2.89 -2.39 27.61
CA THR A 21 2.03 -2.16 26.44
C THR A 21 0.57 -2.42 26.78
N GLN A 22 -0.28 -1.47 26.46
CA GLN A 22 -1.73 -1.60 26.62
C GLN A 22 -2.37 -2.21 25.37
N ASN A 23 -3.41 -3.01 25.56
CA ASN A 23 -4.24 -3.50 24.46
C ASN A 23 -5.58 -2.77 24.49
N ARG A 24 -6.03 -2.26 23.34
CA ARG A 24 -7.29 -1.57 23.19
C ARG A 24 -8.06 -2.10 21.99
N ILE A 25 -9.23 -2.68 22.23
CA ILE A 25 -10.13 -3.13 21.17
C ILE A 25 -10.95 -1.92 20.66
N VAL A 26 -10.99 -1.76 19.35
CA VAL A 26 -11.75 -0.73 18.64
C VAL A 26 -12.88 -1.40 17.88
N ASN A 27 -14.13 -1.18 18.33
CA ASN A 27 -15.34 -1.79 17.77
C ASN A 27 -16.30 -0.78 17.15
N THR A 28 -15.94 0.49 17.14
CA THR A 28 -16.81 1.57 16.65
C THR A 28 -16.05 2.52 15.75
N SER A 29 -16.72 3.03 14.72
CA SER A 29 -16.16 4.03 13.82
C SER A 29 -15.77 5.31 14.55
N ILE A 30 -14.77 5.99 14.01
CA ILE A 30 -14.16 7.21 14.55
C ILE A 30 -14.90 8.40 13.94
N LYS A 31 -15.64 9.12 14.79
CA LYS A 31 -16.51 10.25 14.39
C LYS A 31 -15.96 11.61 14.79
N THR A 32 -14.88 11.64 15.54
CA THR A 32 -14.21 12.85 16.02
C THR A 32 -12.70 12.64 15.98
N ASN A 33 -11.94 13.73 15.98
CA ASN A 33 -10.48 13.65 15.97
C ASN A 33 -9.98 12.78 17.12
N THR A 34 -9.21 11.77 16.76
CA THR A 34 -8.74 10.72 17.67
C THR A 34 -7.25 10.49 17.48
N THR A 35 -6.52 10.24 18.56
CA THR A 35 -5.10 9.87 18.49
C THR A 35 -4.90 8.46 19.02
N TRP A 36 -4.15 7.65 18.28
CA TRP A 36 -3.62 6.35 18.71
C TRP A 36 -2.14 6.51 19.09
N TYR A 37 -1.79 5.99 20.26
CA TYR A 37 -0.48 6.17 20.87
C TYR A 37 0.41 4.95 20.71
N SER A 38 1.71 5.16 20.65
CA SER A 38 2.70 4.10 20.39
C SER A 38 2.90 3.11 21.56
N ASP A 39 2.42 3.43 22.75
CA ASP A 39 2.42 2.54 23.92
C ASP A 39 1.23 1.58 23.96
N THR A 40 0.39 1.58 22.94
CA THR A 40 -0.87 0.83 22.90
C THR A 40 -0.97 0.03 21.60
N VAL A 41 -1.29 -1.26 21.71
CA VAL A 41 -1.70 -2.09 20.57
C VAL A 41 -3.20 -1.89 20.35
N TYR A 42 -3.57 -1.43 19.17
CA TYR A 42 -4.98 -1.25 18.79
C TYR A 42 -5.47 -2.48 18.04
N GLN A 43 -6.53 -3.12 18.52
CA GLN A 43 -7.16 -4.29 17.88
C GLN A 43 -8.43 -3.85 17.18
N LEU A 44 -8.51 -4.05 15.87
CA LEU A 44 -9.71 -3.76 15.09
C LEU A 44 -10.66 -4.96 15.20
N GLY A 45 -11.77 -4.80 15.93
CA GLY A 45 -12.79 -5.83 16.11
C GLY A 45 -13.88 -5.80 15.03
N GLY A 46 -13.63 -5.13 13.91
CA GLY A 46 -14.54 -5.01 12.78
C GLY A 46 -14.02 -4.03 11.75
N ARG A 47 -14.85 -3.65 10.77
CA ARG A 47 -14.53 -2.56 9.85
C ARG A 47 -14.70 -1.22 10.56
N ILE A 48 -13.58 -0.55 10.84
CA ILE A 48 -13.53 0.71 11.56
C ILE A 48 -13.41 1.84 10.56
N ALA A 49 -14.45 2.65 10.40
CA ALA A 49 -14.42 3.82 9.52
C ALA A 49 -13.95 5.07 10.29
N VAL A 50 -13.04 5.83 9.68
CA VAL A 50 -12.81 7.25 10.04
C VAL A 50 -13.79 8.07 9.21
N GLU A 51 -14.85 8.54 9.84
CA GLU A 51 -15.97 9.16 9.12
C GLU A 51 -15.65 10.59 8.66
N ASN A 52 -16.45 11.10 7.73
CA ASN A 52 -16.33 12.46 7.20
C ASN A 52 -16.19 13.50 8.34
N GLY A 53 -15.18 14.35 8.23
CA GLY A 53 -14.86 15.40 9.21
C GLY A 53 -14.01 14.95 10.39
N ALA A 54 -13.79 13.65 10.56
CA ALA A 54 -12.90 13.11 11.60
C ALA A 54 -11.46 12.95 11.08
N THR A 55 -10.50 13.05 11.98
CA THR A 55 -9.09 12.74 11.73
C THR A 55 -8.60 11.69 12.72
N LEU A 56 -8.06 10.59 12.21
CA LEU A 56 -7.29 9.64 13.00
C LEU A 56 -5.80 9.96 12.88
N THR A 57 -5.16 10.27 14.00
CA THR A 57 -3.70 10.44 14.07
C THR A 57 -3.10 9.21 14.74
N ILE A 58 -2.11 8.58 14.10
CA ILE A 58 -1.39 7.41 14.62
C ILE A 58 0.06 7.81 14.84
N GLN A 59 0.54 7.66 16.06
CA GLN A 59 1.93 7.98 16.41
C GLN A 59 2.91 6.97 15.79
N ALA A 60 4.13 7.44 15.52
CA ALA A 60 5.22 6.59 15.05
C ALA A 60 5.50 5.42 16.03
N GLY A 61 5.63 4.20 15.51
CA GLY A 61 5.87 3.00 16.30
C GLY A 61 4.60 2.31 16.83
N THR A 62 3.40 2.80 16.48
CA THR A 62 2.14 2.15 16.86
C THR A 62 1.94 0.84 16.10
N VAL A 63 1.44 -0.18 16.78
CA VAL A 63 1.01 -1.46 16.21
C VAL A 63 -0.51 -1.55 16.20
N ILE A 64 -1.08 -1.82 15.02
CA ILE A 64 -2.51 -1.99 14.81
C ILE A 64 -2.74 -3.43 14.31
N LYS A 65 -3.65 -4.17 14.93
CA LYS A 65 -3.91 -5.58 14.64
C LYS A 65 -5.38 -5.81 14.29
N GLY A 66 -5.65 -6.32 13.08
CA GLY A 66 -6.99 -6.74 12.69
C GLY A 66 -7.36 -8.10 13.27
N GLU A 67 -8.57 -8.25 13.82
CA GLU A 67 -9.14 -9.55 14.13
C GLU A 67 -9.47 -10.33 12.86
N ALA A 68 -9.50 -11.65 12.96
CA ALA A 68 -9.90 -12.50 11.84
C ALA A 68 -11.38 -12.29 11.52
N GLY A 69 -11.71 -12.27 10.24
CA GLY A 69 -13.09 -12.16 9.78
C GLY A 69 -13.18 -12.22 8.26
N THR A 70 -14.31 -12.66 7.74
CA THR A 70 -14.58 -12.75 6.30
C THR A 70 -15.97 -12.20 5.98
N GLY A 71 -16.24 -11.86 4.74
CA GLY A 71 -17.51 -11.31 4.30
C GLY A 71 -17.86 -10.02 5.04
N ALA A 72 -19.06 -9.91 5.54
CA ALA A 72 -19.50 -8.74 6.32
C ALA A 72 -18.73 -8.52 7.64
N ASN A 73 -18.02 -9.55 8.11
CA ASN A 73 -17.22 -9.51 9.34
C ASN A 73 -15.72 -9.29 9.06
N ALA A 74 -15.31 -9.07 7.82
CA ALA A 74 -13.92 -8.72 7.51
C ALA A 74 -13.53 -7.44 8.23
N THR A 75 -12.39 -7.47 8.91
CA THR A 75 -11.89 -6.31 9.66
C THR A 75 -11.04 -5.45 8.75
N ALA A 76 -11.17 -4.14 8.83
CA ALA A 76 -10.36 -3.20 8.06
C ALA A 76 -10.32 -1.83 8.76
N LEU A 77 -9.30 -1.03 8.45
CA LEU A 77 -9.34 0.42 8.68
C LEU A 77 -9.79 1.10 7.39
N LEU A 78 -10.93 1.78 7.43
CA LEU A 78 -11.50 2.50 6.29
C LEU A 78 -11.51 3.99 6.55
N ILE A 79 -10.89 4.78 5.69
CA ILE A 79 -10.95 6.23 5.71
C ILE A 79 -12.02 6.64 4.69
N ALA A 80 -13.18 7.07 5.18
CA ALA A 80 -14.28 7.50 4.33
C ALA A 80 -14.00 8.85 3.66
N ARG A 81 -14.68 9.18 2.58
CA ARG A 81 -14.56 10.49 1.93
C ARG A 81 -14.71 11.62 2.95
N GLY A 82 -13.77 12.57 2.96
CA GLY A 82 -13.73 13.68 3.92
C GLY A 82 -13.22 13.32 5.32
N GLY A 83 -12.96 12.04 5.60
CA GLY A 83 -12.16 11.57 6.73
C GLY A 83 -10.68 11.72 6.45
N LYS A 84 -9.82 11.67 7.50
CA LYS A 84 -8.37 11.78 7.35
C LYS A 84 -7.61 10.79 8.20
N LEU A 85 -6.53 10.25 7.61
CA LEU A 85 -5.53 9.45 8.32
C LEU A 85 -4.20 10.21 8.35
N ILE A 86 -3.69 10.46 9.54
CA ILE A 86 -2.32 10.97 9.75
C ILE A 86 -1.51 9.84 10.40
N ALA A 87 -0.89 9.02 9.57
CA ALA A 87 -0.04 7.90 9.98
C ALA A 87 1.40 8.21 9.57
N GLU A 88 2.11 8.98 10.39
CA GLU A 88 3.48 9.39 10.15
C GLU A 88 4.43 8.61 11.05
N GLY A 89 4.85 7.43 10.58
CA GLY A 89 5.96 6.68 11.13
C GLY A 89 7.31 7.33 10.82
N THR A 90 8.39 6.66 11.20
CA THR A 90 9.76 7.05 10.89
C THR A 90 10.59 5.83 10.51
N VAL A 91 11.79 6.02 9.96
CA VAL A 91 12.74 4.93 9.66
C VAL A 91 13.00 4.04 10.89
N SER A 92 13.09 4.62 12.09
CA SER A 92 13.35 3.89 13.35
C SER A 92 12.10 3.45 14.09
N LYS A 93 10.93 3.98 13.72
CA LYS A 93 9.64 3.70 14.36
C LYS A 93 8.53 3.65 13.31
N PRO A 94 8.54 2.63 12.42
CA PRO A 94 7.44 2.46 11.46
C PRO A 94 6.13 2.15 12.19
N ILE A 95 5.02 2.50 11.57
CA ILE A 95 3.68 2.08 11.99
C ILE A 95 3.38 0.75 11.32
N ILE A 96 2.92 -0.24 12.09
CA ILE A 96 2.66 -1.59 11.58
C ILE A 96 1.19 -1.93 11.71
N PHE A 97 0.55 -2.19 10.58
CA PHE A 97 -0.77 -2.82 10.50
C PHE A 97 -0.60 -4.31 10.20
N THR A 98 -1.18 -5.17 11.00
CA THR A 98 -1.05 -6.62 10.87
C THR A 98 -2.25 -7.36 11.45
N SER A 99 -2.19 -8.69 11.56
CA SER A 99 -3.20 -9.51 12.22
C SER A 99 -2.94 -9.66 13.72
N ILE A 100 -3.99 -9.96 14.49
CA ILE A 100 -3.86 -10.38 15.91
C ILE A 100 -2.99 -11.63 16.07
N ALA A 101 -2.80 -12.43 15.02
CA ALA A 101 -1.94 -13.60 15.02
C ALA A 101 -0.43 -13.27 14.96
N ASP A 102 -0.07 -12.06 14.55
CA ASP A 102 1.31 -11.59 14.54
C ASP A 102 1.73 -11.16 15.96
N GLU A 103 2.87 -11.67 16.42
CA GLU A 103 3.40 -11.37 17.77
C GLU A 103 4.25 -10.08 17.82
N ILE A 104 4.33 -9.31 16.74
CA ILE A 104 5.01 -8.00 16.75
C ILE A 104 4.40 -7.06 17.82
N THR A 105 5.25 -6.34 18.52
CA THR A 105 4.85 -5.40 19.58
C THR A 105 5.58 -4.06 19.46
N PRO A 106 5.09 -2.98 20.10
CA PRO A 106 5.80 -1.71 20.17
C PRO A 106 7.21 -1.83 20.77
N GLU A 107 7.43 -2.73 21.72
CA GLU A 107 8.75 -2.95 22.34
C GLU A 107 9.76 -3.53 21.35
N LEU A 108 9.32 -4.39 20.42
CA LEU A 108 10.17 -4.92 19.35
C LEU A 108 10.55 -3.79 18.37
N ILE A 109 9.60 -2.92 18.03
CA ILE A 109 9.87 -1.73 17.20
C ILE A 109 10.89 -0.81 17.88
N GLU A 110 10.79 -0.55 19.18
CA GLU A 110 11.77 0.24 19.95
C GLU A 110 13.18 -0.40 19.93
N GLN A 111 13.26 -1.74 19.78
CA GLN A 111 14.51 -2.48 19.62
C GLN A 111 15.03 -2.51 18.18
N GLY A 112 14.32 -1.90 17.23
CA GLY A 112 14.66 -1.89 15.80
C GLY A 112 14.31 -3.19 15.08
N VAL A 113 13.44 -4.03 15.64
CA VAL A 113 12.93 -5.25 15.01
C VAL A 113 11.60 -4.93 14.33
N PHE A 114 11.59 -4.99 13.01
CA PHE A 114 10.41 -4.67 12.20
C PHE A 114 9.85 -5.91 11.46
N THR A 115 10.48 -7.07 11.61
CA THR A 115 9.99 -8.35 11.07
C THR A 115 8.91 -8.93 11.98
N SER A 116 8.02 -9.80 11.44
CA SER A 116 7.16 -10.61 12.30
C SER A 116 7.99 -11.64 13.07
N PRO A 117 7.76 -11.81 14.39
CA PRO A 117 8.47 -12.81 15.17
C PRO A 117 8.06 -14.26 14.86
N ASN A 118 6.84 -14.46 14.35
CA ASN A 118 6.23 -15.80 14.26
C ASN A 118 5.50 -16.09 12.94
N LEU A 119 5.20 -15.09 12.11
CA LEU A 119 4.54 -15.31 10.83
C LEU A 119 5.56 -15.21 9.67
N ASP A 120 5.39 -16.12 8.71
CA ASP A 120 6.12 -16.09 7.45
C ASP A 120 5.56 -14.97 6.54
N PRO A 121 6.39 -14.27 5.75
CA PRO A 121 5.92 -13.20 4.86
C PRO A 121 5.00 -13.66 3.73
N THR A 122 4.82 -14.96 3.52
CA THR A 122 3.85 -15.52 2.56
C THR A 122 2.46 -15.74 3.17
N VAL A 123 2.30 -15.61 4.49
CA VAL A 123 1.00 -15.75 5.15
C VAL A 123 0.13 -14.53 4.84
N ASN A 124 -1.11 -14.78 4.39
CA ASN A 124 -2.07 -13.75 3.98
C ASN A 124 -3.50 -14.07 4.44
N GLY A 125 -4.48 -13.23 4.13
CA GLY A 125 -5.90 -13.47 4.39
C GLY A 125 -6.30 -13.45 5.86
N LEU A 126 -5.46 -12.99 6.78
CA LEU A 126 -5.74 -13.07 8.22
C LEU A 126 -6.64 -11.93 8.72
N TRP A 127 -6.71 -10.82 8.01
CA TRP A 127 -7.57 -9.67 8.24
C TRP A 127 -7.76 -8.92 6.92
N GLY A 128 -8.54 -7.83 6.84
CA GLY A 128 -8.70 -7.09 5.60
C GLY A 128 -7.45 -6.32 5.21
N GLY A 129 -7.47 -5.03 5.40
CA GLY A 129 -6.40 -4.13 4.97
C GLY A 129 -6.72 -2.69 5.36
N VAL A 130 -6.07 -1.75 4.67
CA VAL A 130 -6.28 -0.31 4.84
C VAL A 130 -6.93 0.25 3.57
N ILE A 131 -8.11 0.85 3.70
CA ILE A 131 -8.91 1.41 2.59
C ILE A 131 -9.00 2.92 2.78
N ILE A 132 -8.60 3.69 1.75
CA ILE A 132 -8.67 5.16 1.76
C ILE A 132 -9.49 5.63 0.58
N LEU A 133 -10.56 6.36 0.88
CA LEU A 133 -11.56 6.81 -0.08
C LEU A 133 -11.61 8.33 -0.14
N GLY A 134 -11.36 8.88 -1.33
CA GLY A 134 -11.28 10.31 -1.58
C GLY A 134 -12.37 10.82 -2.52
N GLU A 135 -12.29 12.12 -2.83
CA GLU A 135 -13.26 12.87 -3.64
C GLU A 135 -12.71 13.26 -5.03
N ALA A 136 -11.57 12.72 -5.45
CA ALA A 136 -11.02 12.98 -6.78
C ALA A 136 -11.81 12.26 -7.87
N LYS A 137 -11.61 12.67 -9.12
CA LYS A 137 -12.27 12.05 -10.26
C LYS A 137 -11.86 10.61 -10.44
N ILE A 138 -12.83 9.80 -10.82
CA ILE A 138 -12.69 8.42 -11.24
C ILE A 138 -13.32 8.24 -12.61
N SER A 139 -12.96 7.21 -13.33
CA SER A 139 -13.62 6.82 -14.58
C SER A 139 -14.47 5.59 -14.33
N ALA A 140 -15.72 5.79 -14.00
CA ALA A 140 -16.67 4.74 -13.71
C ALA A 140 -17.97 4.94 -14.46
N SER A 141 -18.66 3.85 -14.80
CA SER A 141 -19.95 3.88 -15.46
C SER A 141 -20.92 2.84 -14.89
N ASN A 142 -22.18 3.03 -15.17
CA ASN A 142 -23.24 2.06 -14.90
C ASN A 142 -24.19 1.96 -16.09
N THR A 143 -25.30 1.26 -15.95
CA THR A 143 -26.30 1.07 -17.02
C THR A 143 -26.93 2.36 -17.56
N THR A 144 -26.74 3.50 -16.90
CA THR A 144 -27.26 4.81 -17.30
C THR A 144 -26.20 5.76 -17.86
N GLY A 145 -24.92 5.36 -17.87
CA GLY A 145 -23.78 6.13 -18.33
C GLY A 145 -22.76 6.41 -17.22
N ASP A 146 -21.93 7.40 -17.43
CA ASP A 146 -20.87 7.76 -16.47
C ASP A 146 -21.42 8.19 -15.11
N VAL A 147 -20.72 7.79 -14.06
CA VAL A 147 -21.00 8.18 -12.68
C VAL A 147 -19.77 8.81 -12.04
N SER A 148 -19.97 9.80 -11.19
CA SER A 148 -18.87 10.49 -10.51
C SER A 148 -18.42 9.82 -9.23
N SER A 149 -19.19 8.88 -8.71
CA SER A 149 -18.85 8.11 -7.50
C SER A 149 -19.47 6.73 -7.53
N VAL A 150 -18.75 5.77 -6.96
CA VAL A 150 -19.17 4.38 -6.82
C VAL A 150 -18.86 3.86 -5.42
N GLN A 151 -19.41 2.69 -5.11
CA GLN A 151 -19.10 1.97 -3.88
C GLN A 151 -17.83 1.15 -4.10
N ILE A 152 -16.89 1.24 -3.15
CA ILE A 152 -15.72 0.35 -3.17
C ILE A 152 -16.20 -1.10 -3.00
N GLU A 153 -15.56 -2.01 -3.66
CA GLU A 153 -15.87 -3.42 -3.56
C GLU A 153 -15.79 -3.92 -2.11
N GLY A 154 -16.52 -4.99 -1.82
CA GLY A 154 -16.60 -5.57 -0.49
C GLY A 154 -17.25 -4.75 0.60
N ILE A 155 -17.59 -3.48 0.35
CA ILE A 155 -18.35 -2.66 1.28
C ILE A 155 -19.81 -2.60 0.83
N PRO A 156 -20.78 -3.04 1.66
CA PRO A 156 -22.20 -3.02 1.26
C PRO A 156 -22.67 -1.64 0.82
N THR A 157 -23.47 -1.57 -0.22
CA THR A 157 -24.03 -0.30 -0.76
C THR A 157 -24.88 0.48 0.25
N SER A 158 -25.33 -0.16 1.33
CA SER A 158 -25.99 0.48 2.45
C SER A 158 -25.05 1.24 3.39
N ASP A 159 -23.73 0.98 3.34
CA ASP A 159 -22.72 1.68 4.13
C ASP A 159 -22.14 2.84 3.30
N GLN A 160 -22.60 4.03 3.59
CA GLN A 160 -22.17 5.26 2.88
C GLN A 160 -20.67 5.59 3.08
N ASN A 161 -20.00 4.98 4.05
CA ASN A 161 -18.56 5.15 4.24
C ASN A 161 -17.74 4.50 3.13
N GLY A 162 -18.32 3.58 2.38
CA GLY A 162 -17.67 2.91 1.24
C GLY A 162 -17.73 3.67 -0.09
N LEU A 163 -18.36 4.83 -0.16
CA LEU A 163 -18.41 5.63 -1.39
C LEU A 163 -17.09 6.34 -1.66
N TYR A 164 -16.62 6.33 -2.91
CA TYR A 164 -15.47 7.11 -3.36
C TYR A 164 -15.71 7.78 -4.71
N GLY A 165 -14.80 8.70 -5.08
CA GLY A 165 -14.91 9.49 -6.29
C GLY A 165 -15.66 10.81 -6.07
N GLY A 166 -15.55 11.71 -7.05
CA GLY A 166 -16.10 13.05 -6.99
C GLY A 166 -15.53 13.95 -8.09
N THR A 167 -15.20 15.19 -7.74
CA THR A 167 -14.68 16.22 -8.68
C THR A 167 -13.49 16.99 -8.13
N ASN A 168 -12.99 16.62 -6.95
CA ASN A 168 -11.92 17.34 -6.26
C ASN A 168 -10.58 16.62 -6.42
N ASP A 169 -9.88 16.84 -7.53
CA ASP A 169 -8.58 16.23 -7.80
C ASP A 169 -7.47 16.64 -6.78
N LEU A 170 -7.73 17.68 -5.97
CA LEU A 170 -6.85 18.12 -4.88
C LEU A 170 -7.28 17.58 -3.51
N ASP A 171 -8.21 16.62 -3.48
CA ASP A 171 -8.62 15.95 -2.25
C ASP A 171 -7.43 15.54 -1.40
N ASN A 172 -7.62 15.63 -0.07
CA ASN A 172 -6.59 15.34 0.91
C ASN A 172 -7.17 14.43 2.01
N SER A 173 -6.92 13.15 1.87
CA SER A 173 -7.27 12.11 2.84
C SER A 173 -6.20 11.92 3.95
N GLY A 174 -5.13 12.71 3.94
CA GLY A 174 -4.13 12.73 5.00
C GLY A 174 -2.71 12.39 4.56
N VAL A 175 -1.97 11.72 5.46
CA VAL A 175 -0.56 11.35 5.28
C VAL A 175 -0.36 9.91 5.71
N ILE A 176 0.24 9.10 4.85
CA ILE A 176 0.69 7.74 5.12
C ILE A 176 2.18 7.68 4.84
N ARG A 177 2.99 7.54 5.89
CA ARG A 177 4.44 7.55 5.77
C ARG A 177 5.10 6.59 6.75
N TYR A 178 6.05 5.77 6.27
CA TYR A 178 6.70 4.69 7.01
C TYR A 178 5.67 3.76 7.66
N VAL A 179 4.82 3.20 6.81
CA VAL A 179 3.74 2.28 7.20
C VAL A 179 3.97 0.93 6.54
N SER A 180 3.92 -0.14 7.33
CA SER A 180 3.93 -1.52 6.84
C SER A 180 2.57 -2.17 7.10
N ILE A 181 1.95 -2.74 6.05
CA ILE A 181 0.65 -3.42 6.08
C ILE A 181 0.89 -4.89 5.75
N ARG A 182 0.43 -5.81 6.60
CA ARG A 182 0.87 -7.21 6.54
C ARG A 182 -0.29 -8.18 6.73
N HIS A 183 -0.19 -9.33 6.03
CA HIS A 183 -1.08 -10.48 6.22
C HIS A 183 -2.55 -10.18 5.98
N GLY A 184 -2.83 -9.17 5.14
CA GLY A 184 -4.17 -8.73 4.77
C GLY A 184 -4.82 -9.58 3.70
N GLY A 185 -5.92 -9.07 3.12
CA GLY A 185 -6.59 -9.69 2.00
C GLY A 185 -7.76 -10.60 2.38
N ALA A 186 -8.43 -10.36 3.53
CA ALA A 186 -9.56 -11.20 3.90
C ALA A 186 -10.65 -11.16 2.84
N ASN A 187 -11.17 -12.35 2.50
CA ASN A 187 -12.26 -12.51 1.53
C ASN A 187 -13.54 -11.85 2.05
N ILE A 188 -14.15 -11.00 1.23
CA ILE A 188 -15.34 -10.21 1.55
C ILE A 188 -16.58 -10.62 0.75
N GLY A 189 -16.42 -11.53 -0.20
CA GLY A 189 -17.50 -12.04 -1.04
C GLY A 189 -17.00 -13.03 -2.07
N SER A 190 -17.85 -13.47 -2.96
CA SER A 190 -17.50 -14.45 -4.00
C SER A 190 -16.49 -13.84 -4.99
N GLY A 191 -15.20 -14.11 -4.78
CA GLY A 191 -14.11 -13.64 -5.65
C GLY A 191 -13.74 -12.18 -5.44
N ASN A 192 -14.07 -11.59 -4.29
CA ASN A 192 -13.63 -10.26 -3.89
C ASN A 192 -12.92 -10.35 -2.54
N GLU A 193 -11.73 -9.86 -2.51
CA GLU A 193 -10.86 -9.72 -1.34
C GLU A 193 -10.59 -8.23 -1.09
N ILE A 194 -9.93 -7.90 0.01
CA ILE A 194 -9.46 -6.54 0.30
C ILE A 194 -7.98 -6.44 -0.06
N ASN A 195 -7.60 -5.45 -0.84
CA ASN A 195 -6.19 -5.17 -1.11
C ASN A 195 -5.44 -4.78 0.17
N GLY A 196 -4.13 -4.92 0.17
CA GLY A 196 -3.32 -4.47 1.30
C GLY A 196 -3.52 -2.98 1.59
N LEU A 197 -3.36 -2.15 0.56
CA LEU A 197 -3.72 -0.74 0.56
C LEU A 197 -4.61 -0.43 -0.63
N THR A 198 -5.86 -0.10 -0.39
CA THR A 198 -6.83 0.35 -1.41
C THR A 198 -6.92 1.87 -1.43
N LEU A 199 -6.78 2.49 -2.60
CA LEU A 199 -6.82 3.94 -2.81
C LEU A 199 -7.92 4.30 -3.83
N GLY A 200 -9.17 4.50 -3.35
CA GLY A 200 -10.32 4.82 -4.20
C GLY A 200 -10.54 6.33 -4.34
N GLY A 201 -10.38 6.90 -5.54
CA GLY A 201 -10.61 8.32 -5.82
C GLY A 201 -9.80 9.28 -4.96
N VAL A 202 -8.59 8.88 -4.55
CA VAL A 202 -7.74 9.68 -3.66
C VAL A 202 -7.05 10.80 -4.45
N GLY A 203 -7.12 12.03 -3.95
CA GLY A 203 -6.60 13.21 -4.64
C GLY A 203 -5.11 13.48 -4.36
N SER A 204 -4.54 14.38 -5.18
CA SER A 204 -3.12 14.75 -5.14
C SER A 204 -2.69 15.53 -3.88
N GLY A 205 -3.64 15.95 -3.03
CA GLY A 205 -3.34 16.54 -1.73
C GLY A 205 -2.96 15.52 -0.65
N THR A 206 -3.21 14.22 -0.90
CA THR A 206 -2.84 13.12 -0.01
C THR A 206 -1.39 12.72 -0.21
N ILE A 207 -0.68 12.42 0.87
CA ILE A 207 0.72 11.98 0.83
C ILE A 207 0.78 10.48 1.12
N VAL A 208 1.38 9.70 0.21
CA VAL A 208 1.65 8.27 0.37
C VAL A 208 3.12 8.02 0.04
N GLU A 209 3.94 7.85 1.08
CA GLU A 209 5.38 7.71 0.94
C GLU A 209 5.93 6.67 1.92
N ASN A 210 6.91 5.88 1.46
CA ASN A 210 7.54 4.87 2.30
C ASN A 210 6.49 3.91 2.86
N VAL A 211 5.87 3.14 1.99
CA VAL A 211 4.85 2.13 2.32
C VAL A 211 5.37 0.75 1.93
N GLU A 212 5.19 -0.22 2.81
CA GLU A 212 5.43 -1.63 2.56
C GLU A 212 4.15 -2.42 2.71
N VAL A 213 3.85 -3.33 1.77
CA VAL A 213 2.80 -4.33 1.89
C VAL A 213 3.41 -5.73 1.81
N VAL A 214 3.09 -6.60 2.77
CA VAL A 214 3.67 -7.95 2.87
C VAL A 214 2.57 -9.00 3.06
N GLY A 215 2.48 -9.97 2.16
CA GLY A 215 1.58 -11.12 2.30
C GLY A 215 0.11 -10.70 2.33
N ASN A 216 -0.37 -10.03 1.28
CA ASN A 216 -1.80 -9.81 1.06
C ASN A 216 -2.39 -10.97 0.26
N GLN A 217 -3.67 -11.33 0.44
CA GLN A 217 -4.30 -12.41 -0.32
C GLN A 217 -4.70 -11.98 -1.73
N ASP A 218 -5.04 -10.71 -1.89
CA ASP A 218 -5.31 -9.99 -3.13
C ASP A 218 -4.09 -9.14 -3.50
N ASP A 219 -4.30 -8.03 -4.19
CA ASP A 219 -3.22 -7.13 -4.56
C ASP A 219 -2.51 -6.52 -3.36
N ALA A 220 -1.25 -6.20 -3.55
CA ALA A 220 -0.57 -5.43 -2.51
C ALA A 220 -1.15 -4.02 -2.40
N ILE A 221 -1.23 -3.31 -3.52
CA ILE A 221 -1.76 -1.94 -3.59
C ILE A 221 -2.59 -1.81 -4.86
N GLU A 222 -3.80 -1.29 -4.73
CA GLU A 222 -4.66 -0.98 -5.85
C GLU A 222 -5.18 0.46 -5.81
N CYS A 223 -5.18 1.10 -7.00
CA CYS A 223 -5.59 2.50 -7.19
C CYS A 223 -6.79 2.61 -8.12
N PHE A 224 -7.97 2.85 -7.58
CA PHE A 224 -9.21 3.09 -8.33
C PHE A 224 -9.37 4.58 -8.65
N GLY A 225 -8.90 5.02 -9.79
CA GLY A 225 -8.97 6.43 -10.20
C GLY A 225 -8.21 7.38 -9.27
N GLY A 226 -8.58 8.66 -9.27
CA GLY A 226 -7.91 9.67 -8.45
C GLY A 226 -6.57 10.15 -9.00
N LYS A 227 -5.80 10.86 -8.17
CA LYS A 227 -4.51 11.50 -8.56
C LYS A 227 -3.43 11.44 -7.49
N VAL A 228 -3.57 10.56 -6.52
CA VAL A 228 -2.54 10.41 -5.48
C VAL A 228 -1.25 9.88 -6.10
N ASN A 229 -0.10 10.40 -5.63
CA ASN A 229 1.21 9.85 -5.97
C ASN A 229 1.70 8.94 -4.84
N LEU A 230 2.39 7.88 -5.23
CA LEU A 230 3.05 6.97 -4.30
C LEU A 230 4.56 7.05 -4.52
N THR A 231 5.32 7.13 -3.42
CA THR A 231 6.78 7.20 -3.50
C THR A 231 7.42 6.24 -2.49
N ASN A 232 8.49 5.54 -2.89
CA ASN A 232 9.20 4.58 -2.05
C ASN A 232 8.29 3.45 -1.55
N VAL A 233 7.86 2.58 -2.44
CA VAL A 233 6.92 1.48 -2.16
C VAL A 233 7.63 0.13 -2.22
N VAL A 234 7.29 -0.76 -1.29
CA VAL A 234 7.66 -2.18 -1.34
C VAL A 234 6.38 -3.02 -1.33
N SER A 235 6.23 -3.89 -2.34
CA SER A 235 5.23 -4.94 -2.41
C SER A 235 5.93 -6.30 -2.31
N TRP A 236 5.52 -7.16 -1.37
CA TRP A 236 6.15 -8.46 -1.16
C TRP A 236 5.13 -9.56 -0.92
N ASN A 237 5.12 -10.59 -1.78
CA ASN A 237 4.24 -11.76 -1.72
C ASN A 237 2.74 -11.39 -1.72
N ALA A 238 2.30 -10.55 -2.65
CA ALA A 238 0.87 -10.40 -2.94
C ALA A 238 0.31 -11.72 -3.48
N GLY A 239 -0.90 -12.04 -3.13
CA GLY A 239 -1.60 -13.26 -3.55
C GLY A 239 -2.19 -13.13 -4.95
N ASP A 240 -2.37 -11.91 -5.44
CA ASP A 240 -2.67 -11.56 -6.82
C ASP A 240 -1.57 -10.63 -7.35
N ASP A 241 -1.80 -9.37 -7.56
CA ASP A 241 -0.89 -8.48 -8.27
C ASP A 241 0.02 -7.65 -7.34
N GLY A 242 1.21 -7.29 -7.85
CA GLY A 242 2.16 -6.47 -7.12
C GLY A 242 1.71 -5.02 -6.97
N PHE A 243 1.12 -4.48 -8.03
CA PHE A 243 0.53 -3.14 -8.08
C PHE A 243 -0.52 -3.10 -9.18
N ASP A 244 -1.72 -2.69 -8.82
CA ASP A 244 -2.85 -2.59 -9.72
C ASP A 244 -3.40 -1.16 -9.86
N THR A 245 -3.91 -0.85 -11.05
CA THR A 245 -4.56 0.43 -11.35
C THR A 245 -5.83 0.24 -12.14
N ASP A 246 -6.89 0.93 -11.73
CA ASP A 246 -8.18 0.91 -12.38
C ASP A 246 -8.79 2.31 -12.49
N GLN A 247 -9.90 2.44 -13.25
CA GLN A 247 -10.74 3.65 -13.35
C GLN A 247 -9.97 4.92 -13.70
N SER A 248 -8.95 4.82 -14.57
CA SER A 248 -8.08 5.92 -14.96
C SER A 248 -7.40 6.61 -13.79
N TRP A 249 -6.67 5.86 -12.96
CA TRP A 249 -5.78 6.51 -11.99
C TRP A 249 -4.77 7.42 -12.70
N GLY A 250 -4.56 8.63 -12.21
CA GLY A 250 -3.74 9.67 -12.86
C GLY A 250 -2.55 10.13 -12.04
N GLY A 251 -2.05 9.28 -11.15
CA GLY A 251 -0.90 9.56 -10.30
C GLY A 251 0.43 9.06 -10.86
N THR A 252 1.41 9.00 -9.98
CA THR A 252 2.76 8.46 -10.25
C THR A 252 3.15 7.49 -9.16
N LEU A 253 3.63 6.30 -9.53
CA LEU A 253 4.40 5.41 -8.66
C LEU A 253 5.89 5.65 -8.94
N ASP A 254 6.63 6.14 -7.94
CA ASP A 254 8.04 6.51 -8.07
C ASP A 254 8.89 5.82 -7.01
N ASN A 255 9.95 5.17 -7.42
CA ASN A 255 10.88 4.40 -6.60
C ASN A 255 10.19 3.27 -5.83
N PHE A 256 10.22 2.08 -6.40
CA PHE A 256 9.54 0.92 -5.81
C PHE A 256 10.37 -0.37 -5.95
N VAL A 257 10.00 -1.36 -5.12
CA VAL A 257 10.43 -2.74 -5.29
C VAL A 257 9.21 -3.65 -5.17
N ILE A 258 9.01 -4.52 -6.18
CA ILE A 258 7.99 -5.57 -6.18
C ILE A 258 8.69 -6.91 -6.08
N ILE A 259 8.23 -7.80 -5.17
CA ILE A 259 8.85 -9.09 -4.90
C ILE A 259 7.79 -10.19 -4.94
N SER A 260 7.87 -11.04 -5.95
CA SER A 260 7.18 -12.32 -6.07
C SER A 260 5.67 -12.28 -5.77
N PRO A 261 4.86 -11.42 -6.41
CA PRO A 261 3.41 -11.58 -6.38
C PRO A 261 3.03 -12.89 -7.08
N ALA A 262 1.86 -13.42 -6.77
CA ALA A 262 1.43 -14.71 -7.31
C ALA A 262 0.87 -14.61 -8.73
N ASN A 263 0.34 -13.45 -9.13
CA ASN A 263 -0.15 -13.17 -10.47
C ASN A 263 0.75 -12.14 -11.17
N HIS A 264 0.23 -10.99 -11.63
CA HIS A 264 1.05 -10.04 -12.38
C HIS A 264 1.95 -9.20 -11.48
N MET A 265 3.07 -8.72 -12.04
CA MET A 265 3.87 -7.71 -11.35
C MET A 265 3.15 -6.36 -11.35
N PHE A 266 2.50 -6.07 -12.49
CA PHE A 266 1.60 -4.94 -12.69
C PHE A 266 0.36 -5.38 -13.47
N GLU A 267 -0.82 -5.06 -12.97
CA GLU A 267 -2.07 -5.01 -13.71
C GLU A 267 -2.44 -3.55 -13.92
N LEU A 268 -2.61 -3.13 -15.19
CA LEU A 268 -2.74 -1.71 -15.53
C LEU A 268 -4.00 -1.52 -16.37
N ASP A 269 -5.11 -1.44 -15.66
CA ASP A 269 -6.41 -1.26 -16.25
C ASP A 269 -6.72 0.20 -16.56
N GLY A 270 -7.55 0.41 -17.53
CA GLY A 270 -7.89 1.72 -18.05
C GLY A 270 -9.20 2.27 -17.51
N PRO A 271 -9.84 3.20 -18.27
CA PRO A 271 -11.11 3.78 -17.88
C PRO A 271 -12.27 2.78 -18.01
N GLU A 272 -13.14 2.72 -17.02
CA GLU A 272 -14.45 2.04 -17.06
C GLU A 272 -15.59 2.96 -17.53
N GLY A 273 -15.37 4.28 -17.55
CA GLY A 273 -16.26 5.31 -18.08
C GLY A 273 -15.62 6.08 -19.23
N SER A 274 -16.14 7.26 -19.55
CA SER A 274 -15.62 8.09 -20.63
C SER A 274 -14.49 9.04 -20.21
N PHE A 275 -14.22 9.19 -18.91
CA PHE A 275 -13.14 10.02 -18.43
C PHE A 275 -11.81 9.28 -18.56
N GLU A 276 -10.85 9.89 -19.23
CA GLU A 276 -9.52 9.35 -19.49
C GLU A 276 -8.44 10.23 -18.85
N GLN A 277 -7.49 9.61 -18.18
CA GLN A 277 -6.22 10.22 -17.78
C GLN A 277 -5.14 9.15 -17.71
N GLY A 278 -3.88 9.57 -17.82
CA GLY A 278 -2.75 8.65 -17.79
C GLY A 278 -1.97 8.74 -16.50
N HIS A 279 -1.26 7.66 -16.18
CA HIS A 279 -0.38 7.55 -15.02
C HIS A 279 1.05 7.20 -15.42
N THR A 280 1.96 7.27 -14.45
CA THR A 280 3.38 6.98 -14.66
C THR A 280 3.89 6.01 -13.59
N ILE A 281 4.60 4.97 -14.02
CA ILE A 281 5.31 4.03 -13.14
C ILE A 281 6.79 4.11 -13.46
N LYS A 282 7.64 4.45 -12.48
CA LYS A 282 9.06 4.71 -12.75
C LYS A 282 10.00 4.38 -11.59
N ASN A 283 11.26 4.13 -11.95
CA ASN A 283 12.37 3.95 -11.00
C ASN A 283 12.18 2.73 -10.10
N GLY A 284 12.01 1.54 -10.67
CA GLY A 284 11.70 0.36 -9.88
C GLY A 284 12.50 -0.88 -10.21
N ASP A 285 12.64 -1.75 -9.22
CA ASP A 285 13.15 -3.12 -9.38
C ASP A 285 12.02 -4.12 -9.10
N VAL A 286 11.94 -5.14 -9.94
CA VAL A 286 10.91 -6.20 -9.85
C VAL A 286 11.60 -7.56 -9.80
N TYR A 287 11.43 -8.27 -8.71
CA TYR A 287 11.87 -9.65 -8.50
C TYR A 287 10.68 -10.58 -8.79
N VAL A 288 10.61 -11.08 -10.02
CA VAL A 288 9.41 -11.72 -10.60
C VAL A 288 9.05 -13.03 -9.91
N GLY A 289 10.02 -13.93 -9.73
CA GLY A 289 9.74 -15.24 -9.12
C GLY A 289 8.88 -16.13 -10.01
N ASN A 290 7.84 -16.74 -9.43
CA ASN A 290 6.95 -17.68 -10.12
C ASN A 290 5.60 -17.05 -10.54
N GLY A 291 5.43 -15.75 -10.44
CA GLY A 291 4.21 -15.05 -10.80
C GLY A 291 3.87 -15.09 -12.29
N GLY A 292 2.82 -14.37 -12.68
CA GLY A 292 2.32 -14.27 -14.04
C GLY A 292 3.07 -13.24 -14.89
N ASP A 293 2.32 -12.40 -15.59
CA ASP A 293 2.90 -11.43 -16.51
C ASP A 293 3.76 -10.37 -15.82
N LEU A 294 4.83 -9.93 -16.51
CA LEU A 294 5.65 -8.81 -16.07
C LEU A 294 4.84 -7.51 -16.03
N ILE A 295 4.03 -7.31 -17.04
CA ILE A 295 3.11 -6.16 -17.17
C ILE A 295 1.89 -6.62 -17.95
N ASN A 296 0.73 -6.62 -17.31
CA ASN A 296 -0.57 -6.79 -17.98
C ASN A 296 -1.18 -5.39 -18.16
N VAL A 297 -1.50 -5.01 -19.40
CA VAL A 297 -2.02 -3.68 -19.73
C VAL A 297 -3.32 -3.83 -20.49
N ASP A 298 -4.36 -3.12 -20.12
CA ASP A 298 -5.58 -3.07 -20.90
C ASP A 298 -5.45 -2.19 -22.16
N ASN A 299 -6.29 -2.46 -23.19
CA ASN A 299 -6.20 -1.80 -24.49
C ASN A 299 -6.46 -0.28 -24.45
N ASN A 300 -7.16 0.20 -23.43
CA ASN A 300 -7.53 1.60 -23.23
C ASN A 300 -6.72 2.27 -22.11
N SER A 301 -5.78 1.58 -21.50
CA SER A 301 -4.92 2.16 -20.46
C SER A 301 -3.95 3.17 -21.05
N ILE A 302 -3.77 4.31 -20.35
CA ILE A 302 -2.82 5.37 -20.69
C ILE A 302 -1.70 5.34 -19.67
N VAL A 303 -0.55 4.74 -20.01
CA VAL A 303 0.53 4.54 -19.05
C VAL A 303 1.91 4.85 -19.60
N ASN A 304 2.75 5.50 -18.79
CA ASN A 304 4.17 5.69 -19.00
C ASN A 304 4.97 4.78 -18.07
N LEU A 305 5.70 3.82 -18.64
CA LEU A 305 6.59 2.92 -17.91
C LEU A 305 8.03 3.34 -18.14
N GLN A 306 8.77 3.70 -17.08
CA GLN A 306 10.09 4.33 -17.22
C GLN A 306 11.07 3.76 -16.20
N ASN A 307 12.29 3.41 -16.64
CA ASN A 307 13.38 3.06 -15.74
C ASN A 307 13.00 1.95 -14.75
N ILE A 308 12.61 0.76 -15.29
CA ILE A 308 12.18 -0.41 -14.52
C ILE A 308 13.08 -1.61 -14.86
N PHE A 309 13.52 -2.33 -13.85
CA PHE A 309 14.33 -3.54 -13.98
C PHE A 309 13.57 -4.77 -13.49
N PHE A 310 13.45 -5.78 -14.35
CA PHE A 310 12.86 -7.08 -14.02
C PHE A 310 13.97 -8.12 -13.90
N THR A 311 14.03 -8.84 -12.79
CA THR A 311 14.96 -9.92 -12.52
C THR A 311 14.28 -11.14 -11.92
N ASN A 312 14.97 -12.26 -11.81
CA ASN A 312 14.39 -13.53 -11.38
C ASN A 312 13.22 -14.00 -12.25
N VAL A 313 13.25 -13.67 -13.53
CA VAL A 313 12.26 -14.16 -14.51
C VAL A 313 12.48 -15.65 -14.70
N SER A 314 11.47 -16.47 -14.44
CA SER A 314 11.58 -17.94 -14.36
C SER A 314 10.96 -18.66 -15.55
N SER A 315 10.14 -17.99 -16.36
CA SER A 315 9.36 -18.60 -17.45
C SER A 315 9.15 -17.63 -18.61
N GLU A 316 9.21 -18.12 -19.84
CA GLU A 316 8.84 -17.38 -21.05
C GLU A 316 7.34 -17.06 -21.13
N ASN A 317 6.53 -17.59 -20.23
CA ASN A 317 5.12 -17.19 -20.09
C ASN A 317 4.95 -15.87 -19.36
N GLN A 318 5.96 -15.40 -18.65
CA GLN A 318 5.98 -14.12 -17.94
C GLN A 318 6.30 -13.00 -18.92
N LYS A 319 5.27 -12.30 -19.41
CA LYS A 319 5.40 -11.38 -20.55
C LYS A 319 5.02 -9.95 -20.22
N ILE A 320 5.52 -9.03 -21.03
CA ILE A 320 4.88 -7.73 -21.21
C ILE A 320 3.75 -7.93 -22.21
N ASN A 321 2.51 -7.79 -21.77
CA ASN A 321 1.33 -7.92 -22.59
C ASN A 321 0.93 -6.59 -23.24
N ARG A 322 0.27 -6.69 -24.42
CA ARG A 322 -0.37 -5.57 -25.12
C ARG A 322 0.54 -4.37 -25.39
N VAL A 323 1.79 -4.64 -25.75
CA VAL A 323 2.78 -3.59 -26.12
C VAL A 323 2.35 -2.71 -27.31
N THR A 324 1.32 -3.10 -28.04
CA THR A 324 0.72 -2.36 -29.14
C THR A 324 -0.44 -1.47 -28.71
N ALA A 325 -0.81 -1.46 -27.44
CA ALA A 325 -1.80 -0.51 -26.92
C ALA A 325 -1.33 0.92 -27.23
N PRO A 326 -2.12 1.74 -27.94
CA PRO A 326 -1.61 2.97 -28.58
C PRO A 326 -1.20 4.06 -27.60
N LEU A 327 -1.59 3.93 -26.34
CA LEU A 327 -1.36 4.93 -25.30
C LEU A 327 -0.36 4.48 -24.22
N VAL A 328 0.30 3.34 -24.45
CA VAL A 328 1.33 2.81 -23.55
C VAL A 328 2.71 3.14 -24.09
N THR A 329 3.56 3.70 -23.23
CA THR A 329 4.94 4.05 -23.58
C THR A 329 5.94 3.35 -22.67
N PHE A 330 7.06 2.93 -23.27
CA PHE A 330 8.16 2.25 -22.59
C PHE A 330 9.45 3.04 -22.75
N SER A 331 10.17 3.28 -21.67
CA SER A 331 11.47 3.95 -21.69
C SER A 331 12.39 3.33 -20.64
N ASP A 332 13.51 2.77 -21.08
CA ASP A 332 14.51 2.14 -20.20
C ASP A 332 13.92 1.03 -19.31
N ILE A 333 13.16 0.14 -19.93
CA ILE A 333 12.69 -1.12 -19.31
C ILE A 333 13.73 -2.20 -19.59
N VAL A 334 14.27 -2.77 -18.53
CA VAL A 334 15.37 -3.75 -18.60
C VAL A 334 14.90 -5.08 -18.01
N ILE A 335 15.07 -6.16 -18.75
CA ILE A 335 14.73 -7.51 -18.31
C ILE A 335 16.02 -8.35 -18.24
N ASP A 336 16.26 -9.01 -17.13
CA ASP A 336 17.42 -9.89 -16.91
C ASP A 336 17.21 -11.26 -17.60
N VAL A 337 17.34 -11.24 -18.91
CA VAL A 337 17.20 -12.39 -19.82
C VAL A 337 18.19 -12.28 -20.96
N THR A 338 18.41 -13.38 -21.69
CA THR A 338 19.31 -13.39 -22.87
C THR A 338 18.64 -12.87 -24.14
N ASP A 339 17.34 -13.13 -24.31
CA ASP A 339 16.55 -12.74 -25.49
C ASP A 339 15.21 -12.15 -25.03
N VAL A 340 15.14 -10.83 -25.02
CA VAL A 340 13.97 -10.09 -24.57
C VAL A 340 12.72 -10.34 -25.44
N SER A 341 12.90 -10.77 -26.68
CA SER A 341 11.76 -11.03 -27.60
C SER A 341 10.88 -12.18 -27.12
N LEU A 342 11.38 -13.07 -26.29
CA LEU A 342 10.63 -14.18 -25.70
C LEU A 342 9.68 -13.72 -24.58
N TYR A 343 9.92 -12.53 -24.02
CA TYR A 343 9.22 -11.97 -22.85
C TYR A 343 8.34 -10.77 -23.19
N VAL A 344 8.06 -10.58 -24.47
CA VAL A 344 7.19 -9.50 -24.97
C VAL A 344 6.14 -10.11 -25.88
N ASN A 345 4.89 -9.80 -25.65
CA ASN A 345 3.79 -10.24 -26.50
C ASN A 345 3.62 -9.27 -27.67
N GLY A 346 4.29 -9.59 -28.81
CA GLY A 346 4.33 -8.77 -30.02
C GLY A 346 5.73 -8.27 -30.34
N THR A 347 5.83 -7.13 -31.00
CA THR A 347 7.13 -6.52 -31.35
C THR A 347 7.73 -5.83 -30.15
N VAL A 348 9.00 -6.11 -29.83
CA VAL A 348 9.71 -5.47 -28.72
C VAL A 348 9.72 -3.95 -28.91
N PRO A 349 9.17 -3.16 -27.97
CA PRO A 349 9.21 -1.70 -28.04
C PRO A 349 10.66 -1.15 -27.95
N SER A 350 10.93 -0.01 -28.54
CA SER A 350 12.27 0.59 -28.53
C SER A 350 12.81 0.91 -27.14
N GLY A 351 11.95 1.03 -26.15
CA GLY A 351 12.32 1.29 -24.75
C GLY A 351 12.53 0.03 -23.91
N VAL A 352 12.47 -1.18 -24.47
CA VAL A 352 12.62 -2.46 -23.78
C VAL A 352 13.87 -3.17 -24.26
N SER A 353 14.71 -3.66 -23.33
CA SER A 353 15.98 -4.31 -23.64
C SER A 353 16.36 -5.37 -22.61
N ALA A 354 17.24 -6.30 -22.99
CA ALA A 354 17.88 -7.22 -22.05
C ALA A 354 19.02 -6.50 -21.28
N GLY A 355 19.22 -6.88 -20.00
CA GLY A 355 20.29 -6.32 -19.17
C GLY A 355 20.12 -6.65 -17.69
N THR A 356 21.05 -6.14 -16.85
CA THR A 356 21.13 -6.48 -15.42
C THR A 356 21.23 -5.26 -14.50
N THR A 357 20.83 -4.08 -14.97
CA THR A 357 21.01 -2.82 -14.24
C THR A 357 19.80 -2.49 -13.39
N SER A 358 19.96 -2.54 -12.06
CA SER A 358 18.97 -2.09 -11.07
C SER A 358 18.60 -0.62 -11.26
N LYS A 359 17.35 -0.27 -11.00
CA LYS A 359 16.75 1.05 -11.21
C LYS A 359 16.22 1.69 -9.93
N ALA A 360 15.85 0.90 -8.93
CA ALA A 360 15.35 1.41 -7.67
C ALA A 360 16.47 1.98 -6.78
N ASN A 361 16.17 3.06 -6.06
CA ASN A 361 16.98 3.50 -4.94
C ASN A 361 16.61 2.71 -3.67
N LYS A 362 17.29 1.58 -3.45
CA LYS A 362 17.01 0.69 -2.32
C LYS A 362 17.46 1.23 -0.97
N SER A 363 18.33 2.25 -0.93
CA SER A 363 18.85 2.79 0.33
C SER A 363 17.78 3.41 1.24
N VAL A 364 16.62 3.74 0.69
CA VAL A 364 15.48 4.32 1.45
C VAL A 364 14.60 3.27 2.13
N PHE A 365 14.77 1.97 1.82
CA PHE A 365 13.93 0.87 2.31
C PHE A 365 14.49 0.15 3.54
N THR A 366 15.52 0.64 4.20
CA THR A 366 16.19 -0.03 5.34
C THR A 366 15.27 -0.31 6.53
N TRP A 367 14.12 0.34 6.61
CA TRP A 367 13.10 0.20 7.64
C TRP A 367 12.11 -0.94 7.36
N THR A 368 12.10 -1.52 6.18
CA THR A 368 11.11 -2.53 5.76
C THR A 368 11.45 -3.91 6.30
N TRP A 369 10.43 -4.75 6.45
CA TRP A 369 10.63 -6.18 6.75
C TRP A 369 11.42 -6.86 5.62
N ALA A 370 11.09 -6.58 4.37
CA ALA A 370 11.80 -7.13 3.22
C ALA A 370 13.31 -6.85 3.29
N SER A 371 13.72 -5.62 3.66
CA SER A 371 15.13 -5.27 3.84
C SER A 371 15.77 -5.97 5.03
N GLN A 372 15.11 -6.01 6.19
CA GLN A 372 15.64 -6.69 7.38
C GLN A 372 15.79 -8.20 7.19
N SER A 373 15.03 -8.79 6.29
CA SER A 373 15.12 -10.21 5.90
C SER A 373 16.11 -10.48 4.76
N GLY A 374 16.78 -9.46 4.24
CA GLY A 374 17.78 -9.59 3.18
C GLY A 374 17.21 -9.85 1.78
N ASN A 375 15.98 -9.39 1.52
CA ASN A 375 15.29 -9.55 0.24
C ASN A 375 15.35 -8.31 -0.66
N LEU A 376 16.09 -7.25 -0.28
CA LEU A 376 16.30 -6.02 -1.05
C LEU A 376 17.76 -5.78 -1.43
#